data_f2453631aedc7d017ed5f24d3b41095c
#
_entry.id   f2453631aedc7d017ed5f24d3b41095c
#
_cell.length_a   1.000
_cell.length_b   1.000
_cell.length_c   1.000
_cell.angle_alpha   90.00
_cell.angle_beta   90.00
_cell.angle_gamma   90.00
#
_symmetry.space_group_name_H-M   'P 1'
#
loop_
_entity.id
_entity.type
_entity.pdbx_description
1 polymer ?
#
loop_
_entity_poly.entity_id
_entity_poly.type
_entity_poly.pdbx_seq_one_letter_code
_entity_poly.pdbx_strand_id
1 'polypeptide(L)'
;MDSLEDQVERYKQVLDVMPAGVILLDTQGIVREANPEAQRLLDVPLVGEKWYSVIQIAFAPRDDDGHEISLRNGRKVRLAISASTTGQLILITDLTETRLLQSRISDLQRLSSLGRMVASLAHQVRTPLSSAMLYAANLAAPNLPPATRERFQSKLVDRLHDLEKQVNDMLLFAKGGDNKVVMPFSIGDLAAEFMPMVETALKNNQIDYGQEVESEETMLLGNANALASALSNLVMNALQIAGKGSQIDVFFRPVNGELKISVQDNGPGVPESLQHKIMEPFFTTRSQGTGLGLAVVQMVCRAHGGRLELISKEGEGACFTMCIPLERQADSSNSETGE
;
A
#
# COMPACT_ATOMS: atom_id res chain seq x y z
N MET A 1 -26.02 -9.99 -52.66
CA MET A 1 -25.03 -10.89 -52.03
C MET A 1 -23.71 -10.14 -52.05
N ASP A 2 -23.28 -9.65 -50.91
CA ASP A 2 -21.98 -9.00 -50.80
C ASP A 2 -20.91 -10.04 -51.18
N SER A 3 -19.95 -9.67 -51.99
CA SER A 3 -18.88 -10.59 -52.37
C SER A 3 -18.03 -10.91 -51.13
N LEU A 4 -17.34 -12.03 -51.12
CA LEU A 4 -16.45 -12.42 -50.02
C LEU A 4 -15.38 -11.33 -49.79
N GLU A 5 -14.96 -10.68 -50.86
CA GLU A 5 -14.03 -9.56 -50.84
C GLU A 5 -14.60 -8.34 -50.12
N ASP A 6 -15.87 -7.97 -50.34
CA ASP A 6 -16.54 -6.85 -49.66
C ASP A 6 -16.68 -7.12 -48.16
N GLN A 7 -16.89 -8.36 -47.75
CA GLN A 7 -16.98 -8.74 -46.36
C GLN A 7 -15.61 -8.66 -45.66
N VAL A 8 -14.56 -9.17 -46.30
CA VAL A 8 -13.19 -9.10 -45.79
C VAL A 8 -12.73 -7.64 -45.62
N GLU A 9 -12.98 -6.79 -46.62
CA GLU A 9 -12.64 -5.38 -46.57
C GLU A 9 -13.36 -4.66 -45.43
N ARG A 10 -14.64 -4.96 -45.21
CA ARG A 10 -15.42 -4.42 -44.10
C ARG A 10 -14.87 -4.83 -42.74
N TYR A 11 -14.49 -6.10 -42.55
CA TYR A 11 -13.86 -6.55 -41.30
C TYR A 11 -12.50 -5.87 -41.05
N LYS A 12 -11.72 -5.67 -42.10
CA LYS A 12 -10.45 -4.99 -42.03
C LYS A 12 -10.61 -3.53 -41.62
N GLN A 13 -11.57 -2.83 -42.20
CA GLN A 13 -11.92 -1.45 -41.81
C GLN A 13 -12.35 -1.35 -40.34
N VAL A 14 -13.12 -2.35 -39.83
CA VAL A 14 -13.52 -2.39 -38.41
C VAL A 14 -12.30 -2.55 -37.51
N LEU A 15 -11.36 -3.43 -37.84
CA LEU A 15 -10.14 -3.64 -37.08
C LEU A 15 -9.25 -2.41 -37.08
N ASP A 16 -9.19 -1.70 -38.21
CA ASP A 16 -8.35 -0.51 -38.37
C ASP A 16 -8.82 0.68 -37.53
N VAL A 17 -10.13 0.80 -37.27
CA VAL A 17 -10.71 1.88 -36.46
C VAL A 17 -10.90 1.50 -34.98
N MET A 18 -10.58 0.27 -34.58
CA MET A 18 -10.74 -0.14 -33.19
C MET A 18 -9.78 0.63 -32.27
N PRO A 19 -10.29 1.18 -31.13
CA PRO A 19 -9.45 1.92 -30.17
C PRO A 19 -8.67 1.00 -29.25
N ALA A 20 -8.39 -0.22 -29.69
CA ALA A 20 -7.60 -1.23 -28.98
C ALA A 20 -6.65 -1.91 -29.95
N GLY A 21 -5.45 -2.22 -29.49
CA GLY A 21 -4.50 -3.00 -30.28
C GLY A 21 -5.00 -4.44 -30.43
N VAL A 22 -5.09 -4.91 -31.67
CA VAL A 22 -5.48 -6.29 -32.01
C VAL A 22 -4.33 -6.95 -32.73
N ILE A 23 -3.90 -8.12 -32.23
CA ILE A 23 -2.82 -8.91 -32.81
C ILE A 23 -3.30 -10.36 -32.97
N LEU A 24 -3.10 -10.91 -34.14
CA LEU A 24 -3.36 -12.32 -34.47
C LEU A 24 -2.03 -13.07 -34.55
N LEU A 25 -1.91 -14.12 -33.74
CA LEU A 25 -0.80 -15.06 -33.77
C LEU A 25 -1.22 -16.35 -34.42
N ASP A 26 -0.30 -16.99 -35.13
CA ASP A 26 -0.47 -18.37 -35.55
C ASP A 26 -0.15 -19.37 -34.43
N THR A 27 -0.25 -20.67 -34.74
CA THR A 27 0.05 -21.76 -33.80
C THR A 27 1.52 -21.86 -33.40
N GLN A 28 2.41 -21.14 -34.08
CA GLN A 28 3.84 -21.05 -33.76
C GLN A 28 4.20 -19.78 -32.98
N GLY A 29 3.20 -18.93 -32.65
CA GLY A 29 3.39 -17.67 -31.94
C GLY A 29 3.98 -16.56 -32.81
N ILE A 30 3.85 -16.66 -34.15
CA ILE A 30 4.28 -15.60 -35.07
C ILE A 30 3.10 -14.66 -35.31
N VAL A 31 3.36 -13.34 -35.27
CA VAL A 31 2.35 -12.31 -35.55
C VAL A 31 1.99 -12.36 -37.05
N ARG A 32 0.75 -12.70 -37.35
CA ARG A 32 0.23 -12.73 -38.73
C ARG A 32 -0.42 -11.44 -39.12
N GLU A 33 -1.19 -10.84 -38.21
CA GLU A 33 -1.86 -9.57 -38.44
C GLU A 33 -1.78 -8.71 -37.18
N ALA A 34 -1.73 -7.40 -37.37
CA ALA A 34 -1.80 -6.40 -36.30
C ALA A 34 -2.49 -5.15 -36.87
N ASN A 35 -3.42 -4.58 -36.11
CA ASN A 35 -4.09 -3.35 -36.52
C ASN A 35 -3.19 -2.11 -36.24
N PRO A 36 -3.51 -0.96 -36.81
CA PRO A 36 -2.72 0.27 -36.63
C PRO A 36 -2.55 0.67 -35.15
N GLU A 37 -3.55 0.41 -34.32
CA GLU A 37 -3.49 0.75 -32.90
C GLU A 37 -2.47 -0.12 -32.16
N ALA A 38 -2.38 -1.43 -32.45
CA ALA A 38 -1.35 -2.29 -31.88
C ALA A 38 0.06 -1.80 -32.24
N GLN A 39 0.26 -1.40 -33.51
CA GLN A 39 1.52 -0.85 -33.98
C GLN A 39 1.86 0.45 -33.22
N ARG A 40 0.88 1.35 -33.01
CA ARG A 40 1.05 2.61 -32.30
C ARG A 40 1.36 2.40 -30.81
N LEU A 41 0.71 1.41 -30.19
CA LEU A 41 0.88 1.15 -28.76
C LEU A 41 2.24 0.55 -28.45
N LEU A 42 2.67 -0.43 -29.22
CA LEU A 42 3.91 -1.17 -28.96
C LEU A 42 5.15 -0.48 -29.55
N ASP A 43 4.97 0.32 -30.61
CA ASP A 43 6.03 1.10 -31.29
C ASP A 43 7.21 0.24 -31.77
N VAL A 44 6.94 -0.99 -32.23
CA VAL A 44 7.91 -1.94 -32.76
C VAL A 44 7.33 -2.67 -33.97
N PRO A 45 8.15 -3.20 -34.89
CA PRO A 45 7.66 -4.08 -35.97
C PRO A 45 6.94 -5.28 -35.38
N LEU A 46 5.73 -5.60 -35.91
CA LEU A 46 4.92 -6.67 -35.38
C LEU A 46 4.77 -7.84 -36.36
N VAL A 47 4.32 -7.56 -37.58
CA VAL A 47 3.96 -8.62 -38.54
C VAL A 47 5.21 -9.41 -38.99
N GLY A 48 5.14 -10.73 -38.84
CA GLY A 48 6.25 -11.65 -39.15
C GLY A 48 7.18 -11.93 -37.96
N GLU A 49 7.09 -11.15 -36.87
CA GLU A 49 7.92 -11.35 -35.69
C GLU A 49 7.32 -12.40 -34.75
N LYS A 50 8.15 -13.06 -33.95
CA LYS A 50 7.72 -13.91 -32.85
C LYS A 50 7.19 -13.05 -31.71
N TRP A 51 6.02 -13.35 -31.19
CA TRP A 51 5.43 -12.61 -30.08
C TRP A 51 6.35 -12.52 -28.85
N TYR A 52 7.08 -13.61 -28.56
CA TYR A 52 8.08 -13.62 -27.49
C TYR A 52 9.17 -12.51 -27.68
N SER A 53 9.63 -12.31 -28.90
CA SER A 53 10.61 -11.24 -29.19
C SER A 53 10.00 -9.86 -29.03
N VAL A 54 8.74 -9.68 -29.45
CA VAL A 54 7.98 -8.43 -29.25
C VAL A 54 7.84 -8.11 -27.77
N ILE A 55 7.51 -9.11 -26.93
CA ILE A 55 7.42 -8.94 -25.48
C ILE A 55 8.74 -8.41 -24.91
N GLN A 56 9.86 -8.99 -25.26
CA GLN A 56 11.17 -8.57 -24.73
C GLN A 56 11.56 -7.14 -25.09
N ILE A 57 11.11 -6.68 -26.27
CA ILE A 57 11.47 -5.34 -26.77
C ILE A 57 10.48 -4.27 -26.30
N ALA A 58 9.17 -4.54 -26.34
CA ALA A 58 8.15 -3.53 -26.10
C ALA A 58 7.73 -3.43 -24.64
N PHE A 59 7.79 -4.53 -23.89
CA PHE A 59 7.31 -4.59 -22.52
C PHE A 59 8.43 -4.34 -21.51
N ALA A 60 8.10 -3.69 -20.42
CA ALA A 60 8.96 -3.49 -19.26
C ALA A 60 8.09 -3.66 -18.01
N PRO A 61 7.70 -4.92 -17.69
CA PRO A 61 6.87 -5.19 -16.51
C PRO A 61 7.50 -4.57 -15.28
N ARG A 62 6.66 -3.97 -14.44
CA ARG A 62 7.03 -3.37 -13.15
C ARG A 62 6.29 -4.08 -12.05
N ASP A 63 6.88 -4.07 -10.88
CA ASP A 63 6.32 -4.75 -9.71
C ASP A 63 4.94 -4.18 -9.27
N ASP A 64 4.63 -2.95 -9.69
CA ASP A 64 3.37 -2.26 -9.41
C ASP A 64 2.29 -2.45 -10.49
N ASP A 65 2.55 -3.24 -11.52
CA ASP A 65 1.62 -3.39 -12.66
C ASP A 65 0.35 -4.19 -12.33
N GLY A 66 0.39 -5.12 -11.37
CA GLY A 66 -0.76 -5.95 -10.99
C GLY A 66 -1.32 -6.76 -12.18
N HIS A 67 -2.55 -6.43 -12.65
CA HIS A 67 -3.17 -7.04 -13.83
C HIS A 67 -2.91 -6.25 -15.12
N GLU A 68 -2.07 -5.25 -15.08
CA GLU A 68 -1.68 -4.39 -16.18
C GLU A 68 -0.19 -4.61 -16.46
N ILE A 69 0.30 -4.14 -17.57
CA ILE A 69 1.71 -4.28 -17.90
C ILE A 69 2.23 -2.93 -18.40
N SER A 70 3.36 -2.51 -17.86
CA SER A 70 4.06 -1.33 -18.33
C SER A 70 4.82 -1.61 -19.62
N LEU A 71 4.73 -0.69 -20.56
CA LEU A 71 5.53 -0.70 -21.78
C LEU A 71 6.79 0.16 -21.59
N ARG A 72 7.85 -0.12 -22.37
CA ARG A 72 9.09 0.68 -22.33
C ARG A 72 8.90 2.15 -22.71
N ASN A 73 7.88 2.45 -23.53
CA ASN A 73 7.51 3.83 -23.88
C ASN A 73 6.69 4.55 -22.77
N GLY A 74 6.53 3.94 -21.60
CA GLY A 74 5.86 4.53 -20.43
C GLY A 74 4.35 4.38 -20.40
N ARG A 75 3.74 3.71 -21.39
CA ARG A 75 2.30 3.42 -21.37
C ARG A 75 1.99 2.26 -20.44
N LYS A 76 0.79 2.25 -19.87
CA LYS A 76 0.22 1.12 -19.13
C LYS A 76 -0.89 0.48 -19.95
N VAL A 77 -0.76 -0.83 -20.20
CA VAL A 77 -1.70 -1.57 -21.04
C VAL A 77 -2.25 -2.79 -20.30
N ARG A 78 -3.45 -3.22 -20.69
CA ARG A 78 -4.00 -4.52 -20.30
C ARG A 78 -3.98 -5.44 -21.48
N LEU A 79 -3.54 -6.68 -21.27
CA LEU A 79 -3.59 -7.75 -22.25
C LEU A 79 -4.74 -8.69 -21.95
N ALA A 80 -5.50 -9.06 -23.01
CA ALA A 80 -6.44 -10.16 -22.98
C ALA A 80 -6.06 -11.12 -24.13
N ILE A 81 -5.87 -12.39 -23.79
CA ILE A 81 -5.48 -13.42 -24.75
C ILE A 81 -6.64 -14.40 -24.89
N SER A 82 -7.07 -14.64 -26.12
CA SER A 82 -8.14 -15.57 -26.44
C SER A 82 -7.63 -16.60 -27.47
N ALA A 83 -7.93 -17.87 -27.23
CA ALA A 83 -7.63 -18.93 -28.21
C ALA A 83 -8.55 -18.81 -29.43
N SER A 84 -8.00 -19.02 -30.62
CA SER A 84 -8.71 -19.12 -31.90
C SER A 84 -8.41 -20.46 -32.54
N THR A 85 -9.23 -20.89 -33.51
CA THR A 85 -9.00 -22.12 -34.25
C THR A 85 -7.71 -22.13 -35.06
N THR A 86 -7.16 -20.94 -35.37
CA THR A 86 -5.96 -20.75 -36.20
C THR A 86 -4.75 -20.23 -35.40
N GLY A 87 -4.90 -20.05 -34.06
CA GLY A 87 -3.85 -19.50 -33.21
C GLY A 87 -4.39 -18.77 -32.01
N GLN A 88 -3.88 -17.55 -31.73
CA GLN A 88 -4.30 -16.75 -30.59
C GLN A 88 -4.62 -15.32 -31.04
N LEU A 89 -5.64 -14.74 -30.41
CA LEU A 89 -5.98 -13.33 -30.53
C LEU A 89 -5.49 -12.61 -29.25
N ILE A 90 -4.71 -11.55 -29.41
CA ILE A 90 -4.28 -10.68 -28.31
C ILE A 90 -4.96 -9.33 -28.48
N LEU A 91 -5.66 -8.90 -27.44
CA LEU A 91 -6.24 -7.57 -27.32
C LEU A 91 -5.41 -6.74 -26.35
N ILE A 92 -5.00 -5.54 -26.78
CA ILE A 92 -4.20 -4.59 -25.97
C ILE A 92 -5.03 -3.33 -25.75
N THR A 93 -5.36 -3.05 -24.51
CA THR A 93 -6.11 -1.84 -24.14
C THR A 93 -5.18 -0.85 -23.45
N ASP A 94 -5.09 0.38 -23.97
CA ASP A 94 -4.35 1.47 -23.34
C ASP A 94 -5.13 2.00 -22.12
N LEU A 95 -4.51 1.94 -20.95
CA LEU A 95 -5.07 2.41 -19.68
C LEU A 95 -4.30 3.62 -19.13
N THR A 96 -3.34 4.15 -19.86
CA THR A 96 -2.44 5.21 -19.40
C THR A 96 -3.19 6.45 -18.93
N GLU A 97 -4.09 6.96 -19.76
CA GLU A 97 -4.88 8.15 -19.41
C GLU A 97 -5.83 7.89 -18.24
N THR A 98 -6.50 6.72 -18.25
CA THR A 98 -7.40 6.32 -17.17
C THR A 98 -6.67 6.28 -15.82
N ARG A 99 -5.47 5.72 -15.79
CA ARG A 99 -4.65 5.66 -14.57
C ARG A 99 -4.15 7.02 -14.11
N LEU A 100 -3.73 7.87 -15.05
CA LEU A 100 -3.34 9.25 -14.74
C LEU A 100 -4.50 10.04 -14.15
N LEU A 101 -5.70 9.91 -14.71
CA LEU A 101 -6.90 10.57 -14.19
C LEU A 101 -7.29 10.03 -12.81
N GLN A 102 -7.25 8.71 -12.61
CA GLN A 102 -7.52 8.09 -11.31
C GLN A 102 -6.54 8.57 -10.23
N SER A 103 -5.24 8.65 -10.56
CA SER A 103 -4.23 9.20 -9.65
C SER A 103 -4.54 10.65 -9.30
N ARG A 104 -4.80 11.51 -10.30
CA ARG A 104 -5.14 12.92 -10.06
C ARG A 104 -6.40 13.10 -9.21
N ILE A 105 -7.44 12.31 -9.46
CA ILE A 105 -8.66 12.34 -8.64
C ILE A 105 -8.36 11.95 -7.20
N SER A 106 -7.57 10.91 -6.99
CA SER A 106 -7.14 10.49 -5.64
C SER A 106 -6.37 11.59 -4.92
N ASP A 107 -5.44 12.26 -5.62
CA ASP A 107 -4.65 13.37 -5.06
C ASP A 107 -5.55 14.57 -4.71
N LEU A 108 -6.48 14.94 -5.61
CA LEU A 108 -7.45 16.01 -5.37
C LEU A 108 -8.37 15.68 -4.19
N GLN A 109 -8.83 14.45 -4.06
CA GLN A 109 -9.65 14.02 -2.92
C GLN A 109 -8.89 14.10 -1.60
N ARG A 110 -7.59 13.72 -1.58
CA ARG A 110 -6.73 13.88 -0.40
C ARG A 110 -6.53 15.34 -0.04
N LEU A 111 -6.17 16.18 -1.00
CA LEU A 111 -6.01 17.63 -0.79
C LEU A 111 -7.31 18.28 -0.34
N SER A 112 -8.46 17.92 -0.91
CA SER A 112 -9.76 18.40 -0.48
C SER A 112 -10.10 17.99 0.95
N SER A 113 -9.79 16.75 1.33
CA SER A 113 -9.98 16.25 2.69
C SER A 113 -9.07 16.99 3.67
N LEU A 114 -7.81 17.19 3.30
CA LEU A 114 -6.86 17.99 4.08
C LEU A 114 -7.34 19.45 4.23
N GLY A 115 -7.80 20.07 3.13
CA GLY A 115 -8.31 21.45 3.13
C GLY A 115 -9.51 21.65 4.06
N ARG A 116 -10.47 20.73 4.05
CA ARG A 116 -11.64 20.79 4.95
C ARG A 116 -11.29 20.70 6.43
N MET A 117 -10.13 20.14 6.76
CA MET A 117 -9.71 19.86 8.14
C MET A 117 -8.55 20.71 8.65
N VAL A 118 -8.10 21.70 7.86
CA VAL A 118 -7.02 22.63 8.27
C VAL A 118 -7.26 23.23 9.65
N ALA A 119 -8.51 23.59 9.97
CA ALA A 119 -8.85 24.13 11.28
C ALA A 119 -8.66 23.10 12.41
N SER A 120 -9.04 21.84 12.19
CA SER A 120 -8.84 20.76 13.15
C SER A 120 -7.37 20.43 13.32
N LEU A 121 -6.60 20.36 12.22
CA LEU A 121 -5.16 20.13 12.23
C LEU A 121 -4.42 21.23 12.99
N ALA A 122 -4.78 22.50 12.76
CA ALA A 122 -4.22 23.62 13.50
C ALA A 122 -4.48 23.52 15.00
N HIS A 123 -5.67 23.06 15.39
CA HIS A 123 -6.02 22.84 16.81
C HIS A 123 -5.21 21.67 17.40
N GLN A 124 -5.08 20.57 16.67
CA GLN A 124 -4.32 19.39 17.09
C GLN A 124 -2.82 19.69 17.27
N VAL A 125 -2.21 20.49 16.41
CA VAL A 125 -0.82 20.94 16.54
C VAL A 125 -0.66 21.95 17.71
N ARG A 126 -1.63 22.85 17.88
CA ARG A 126 -1.58 23.90 18.94
C ARG A 126 -1.55 23.29 20.35
N THR A 127 -2.32 22.23 20.59
CA THR A 127 -2.45 21.63 21.92
C THR A 127 -1.11 21.06 22.46
N PRO A 128 -0.40 20.16 21.77
CA PRO A 128 0.91 19.68 22.23
C PRO A 128 1.97 20.77 22.24
N LEU A 129 1.92 21.73 21.28
CA LEU A 129 2.82 22.87 21.24
C LEU A 129 2.65 23.77 22.49
N SER A 130 1.40 24.10 22.84
CA SER A 130 1.14 24.90 24.04
C SER A 130 1.58 24.19 25.31
N SER A 131 1.41 22.87 25.39
CA SER A 131 1.89 22.05 26.50
C SER A 131 3.42 22.04 26.57
N ALA A 132 4.10 21.89 25.44
CA ALA A 132 5.56 21.95 25.33
C ALA A 132 6.10 23.33 25.81
N MET A 133 5.48 24.41 25.34
CA MET A 133 5.81 25.77 25.77
C MET A 133 5.62 25.96 27.26
N LEU A 134 4.56 25.43 27.86
CA LEU A 134 4.33 25.50 29.30
C LEU A 134 5.42 24.76 30.10
N TYR A 135 5.80 23.53 29.66
CA TYR A 135 6.90 22.82 30.32
C TYR A 135 8.23 23.55 30.17
N ALA A 136 8.53 24.12 29.00
CA ALA A 136 9.72 24.91 28.76
C ALA A 136 9.75 26.17 29.67
N ALA A 137 8.63 26.89 29.80
CA ALA A 137 8.50 28.04 30.69
C ALA A 137 8.71 27.65 32.16
N ASN A 138 8.15 26.54 32.62
CA ASN A 138 8.33 26.05 33.98
C ASN A 138 9.78 25.61 34.25
N LEU A 139 10.52 25.10 33.28
CA LEU A 139 11.93 24.74 33.39
C LEU A 139 12.84 25.95 33.63
N ALA A 140 12.41 27.18 33.26
CA ALA A 140 13.13 28.41 33.49
C ALA A 140 13.08 28.89 34.97
N ALA A 141 12.26 28.28 35.82
CA ALA A 141 12.16 28.64 37.23
C ALA A 141 13.49 28.35 37.96
N PRO A 142 14.08 29.34 38.67
CA PRO A 142 15.41 29.21 39.23
C PRO A 142 15.54 28.18 40.38
N ASN A 143 14.44 27.94 41.13
CA ASN A 143 14.45 27.07 42.32
C ASN A 143 13.64 25.76 42.09
N LEU A 144 13.64 25.23 40.86
CA LEU A 144 12.92 24.00 40.55
C LEU A 144 13.64 22.78 41.17
N PRO A 145 12.95 21.95 41.99
CA PRO A 145 13.54 20.72 42.51
C PRO A 145 14.03 19.80 41.37
N PRO A 146 15.20 19.11 41.55
CA PRO A 146 15.79 18.27 40.50
C PRO A 146 14.80 17.26 39.91
N ALA A 147 14.07 16.51 40.73
CA ALA A 147 13.06 15.52 40.28
C ALA A 147 11.89 16.15 39.46
N THR A 148 11.53 17.42 39.81
CA THR A 148 10.48 18.13 39.04
C THR A 148 11.04 18.64 37.72
N ARG A 149 12.31 19.08 37.70
CA ARG A 149 13.03 19.49 36.48
C ARG A 149 13.11 18.34 35.50
N GLU A 150 13.54 17.17 35.96
CA GLU A 150 13.67 15.96 35.17
C GLU A 150 12.30 15.52 34.60
N ARG A 151 11.25 15.54 35.41
CA ARG A 151 9.88 15.27 34.98
C ARG A 151 9.36 16.24 33.91
N PHE A 152 9.64 17.55 34.05
CA PHE A 152 9.21 18.54 33.06
C PHE A 152 10.00 18.43 31.77
N GLN A 153 11.30 18.10 31.87
CA GLN A 153 12.14 17.85 30.70
C GLN A 153 11.67 16.64 29.92
N SER A 154 11.39 15.51 30.60
CA SER A 154 10.82 14.31 29.94
C SER A 154 9.49 14.64 29.24
N LYS A 155 8.57 15.34 29.95
CA LYS A 155 7.28 15.71 29.35
C LYS A 155 7.39 16.69 28.19
N LEU A 156 8.38 17.58 28.18
CA LEU A 156 8.65 18.45 27.03
C LEU A 156 9.09 17.64 25.83
N VAL A 157 10.03 16.72 26.01
CA VAL A 157 10.53 15.85 24.96
C VAL A 157 9.39 14.97 24.42
N ASP A 158 8.56 14.38 25.28
CA ASP A 158 7.40 13.58 24.87
C ASP A 158 6.45 14.41 23.96
N ARG A 159 6.14 15.67 24.33
CA ARG A 159 5.27 16.54 23.52
C ARG A 159 5.88 16.91 22.17
N LEU A 160 7.20 17.07 22.10
CA LEU A 160 7.91 17.34 20.84
C LEU A 160 7.89 16.11 19.91
N HIS A 161 8.08 14.91 20.44
CA HIS A 161 7.94 13.66 19.68
C HIS A 161 6.50 13.44 19.19
N ASP A 162 5.48 13.76 20.01
CA ASP A 162 4.08 13.70 19.59
C ASP A 162 3.83 14.63 18.39
N LEU A 163 4.38 15.86 18.42
CA LEU A 163 4.30 16.81 17.31
C LEU A 163 5.00 16.33 16.04
N GLU A 164 6.22 15.81 16.19
CA GLU A 164 6.97 15.26 15.06
C GLU A 164 6.20 14.14 14.39
N LYS A 165 5.68 13.19 15.18
CA LYS A 165 4.85 12.10 14.67
C LYS A 165 3.61 12.62 13.94
N GLN A 166 2.89 13.60 14.53
CA GLN A 166 1.69 14.18 13.89
C GLN A 166 2.03 14.82 12.54
N VAL A 167 3.12 15.58 12.46
CA VAL A 167 3.56 16.20 11.21
C VAL A 167 3.95 15.15 10.17
N ASN A 168 4.65 14.10 10.57
CA ASN A 168 5.04 13.01 9.68
C ASN A 168 3.83 12.23 9.16
N ASP A 169 2.84 11.92 10.01
CA ASP A 169 1.58 11.28 9.61
C ASP A 169 0.82 12.14 8.58
N MET A 170 0.77 13.48 8.79
CA MET A 170 0.16 14.42 7.85
C MET A 170 0.90 14.46 6.51
N LEU A 171 2.23 14.50 6.53
CA LEU A 171 3.06 14.51 5.32
C LEU A 171 2.93 13.20 4.55
N LEU A 172 2.90 12.07 5.26
CA LEU A 172 2.72 10.76 4.65
C LEU A 172 1.34 10.66 3.99
N PHE A 173 0.29 11.13 4.70
CA PHE A 173 -1.06 11.19 4.15
C PHE A 173 -1.15 12.11 2.92
N ALA A 174 -0.52 13.29 2.97
CA ALA A 174 -0.52 14.25 1.85
C ALA A 174 0.22 13.71 0.61
N LYS A 175 1.34 13.02 0.79
CA LYS A 175 2.15 12.43 -0.28
C LYS A 175 1.56 11.13 -0.87
N GLY A 176 0.51 10.60 -0.26
CA GLY A 176 -0.18 9.42 -0.79
C GLY A 176 0.56 8.08 -0.64
N GLY A 177 1.51 8.00 0.27
CA GLY A 177 2.30 6.77 0.47
C GLY A 177 3.30 6.48 -0.66
N ASP A 178 3.49 7.43 -1.58
CA ASP A 178 4.39 7.31 -2.74
C ASP A 178 5.87 7.40 -2.30
N ASN A 179 6.28 6.49 -1.44
CA ASN A 179 7.67 6.28 -1.11
C ASN A 179 8.30 5.38 -2.19
N LYS A 180 8.92 6.01 -3.16
CA LYS A 180 9.54 5.40 -4.37
C LYS A 180 10.70 4.43 -4.10
N VAL A 181 11.02 4.13 -2.84
CA VAL A 181 12.05 3.15 -2.53
C VAL A 181 11.40 1.80 -2.31
N VAL A 182 11.26 1.05 -3.38
CA VAL A 182 10.84 -0.34 -3.35
C VAL A 182 12.10 -1.20 -3.37
N MET A 183 12.32 -1.97 -2.31
CA MET A 183 13.46 -2.87 -2.16
C MET A 183 12.99 -4.24 -1.67
N PRO A 184 13.68 -5.32 -2.03
CA PRO A 184 13.43 -6.61 -1.43
C PRO A 184 13.89 -6.61 0.05
N PHE A 185 13.07 -7.16 0.94
CA PHE A 185 13.37 -7.37 2.35
C PHE A 185 12.65 -8.62 2.85
N SER A 186 13.14 -9.24 3.93
CA SER A 186 12.52 -10.41 4.53
C SER A 186 11.47 -10.04 5.58
N ILE A 187 10.58 -10.99 5.91
CA ILE A 187 9.64 -10.82 7.03
C ILE A 187 10.40 -10.58 8.34
N GLY A 188 11.54 -11.27 8.52
CA GLY A 188 12.42 -11.09 9.68
C GLY A 188 13.00 -9.67 9.76
N ASP A 189 13.44 -9.08 8.63
CA ASP A 189 13.91 -7.70 8.57
C ASP A 189 12.81 -6.72 8.98
N LEU A 190 11.59 -6.91 8.49
CA LEU A 190 10.43 -6.08 8.86
C LEU A 190 10.14 -6.15 10.36
N ALA A 191 10.15 -7.35 10.93
CA ALA A 191 9.91 -7.56 12.36
C ALA A 191 11.01 -6.91 13.22
N ALA A 192 12.27 -7.01 12.79
CA ALA A 192 13.42 -6.39 13.45
C ALA A 192 13.38 -4.85 13.36
N GLU A 193 12.93 -4.27 12.25
CA GLU A 193 12.80 -2.81 12.08
C GLU A 193 11.65 -2.23 12.90
N PHE A 194 10.54 -2.97 13.01
CA PHE A 194 9.35 -2.57 13.75
C PHE A 194 9.55 -2.55 15.26
N MET A 195 10.19 -3.58 15.85
CA MET A 195 10.24 -3.78 17.30
C MET A 195 10.80 -2.59 18.09
N PRO A 196 11.92 -1.94 17.69
CA PRO A 196 12.43 -0.77 18.38
C PRO A 196 11.45 0.42 18.46
N MET A 197 10.52 0.53 17.51
CA MET A 197 9.55 1.62 17.45
C MET A 197 8.49 1.54 18.56
N VAL A 198 8.22 0.35 19.10
CA VAL A 198 7.15 0.13 20.10
C VAL A 198 7.63 -0.37 21.44
N GLU A 199 8.85 -0.94 21.54
CA GLU A 199 9.38 -1.60 22.73
C GLU A 199 9.30 -0.74 24.00
N THR A 200 9.72 0.52 23.92
CA THR A 200 9.70 1.45 25.06
C THR A 200 8.28 1.75 25.53
N ALA A 201 7.34 1.90 24.59
CA ALA A 201 5.93 2.17 24.90
C ALA A 201 5.25 0.95 25.54
N LEU A 202 5.54 -0.26 25.04
CA LEU A 202 5.04 -1.51 25.60
C LEU A 202 5.52 -1.72 27.04
N LYS A 203 6.83 -1.54 27.31
CA LYS A 203 7.42 -1.65 28.64
C LYS A 203 6.83 -0.62 29.63
N ASN A 204 6.71 0.63 29.23
CA ASN A 204 6.21 1.71 30.08
C ASN A 204 4.74 1.51 30.48
N ASN A 205 3.95 0.84 29.64
CA ASN A 205 2.54 0.57 29.89
C ASN A 205 2.29 -0.83 30.46
N GLN A 206 3.35 -1.61 30.75
CA GLN A 206 3.24 -2.96 31.32
C GLN A 206 2.35 -3.87 30.47
N ILE A 207 2.50 -3.80 29.15
CA ILE A 207 1.74 -4.63 28.21
C ILE A 207 2.31 -6.04 28.20
N ASP A 208 1.44 -7.05 28.25
CA ASP A 208 1.78 -8.44 27.93
C ASP A 208 1.85 -8.55 26.40
N TYR A 209 3.07 -8.60 25.87
CA TYR A 209 3.32 -8.54 24.43
C TYR A 209 3.79 -9.86 23.89
N GLY A 210 3.06 -10.41 22.93
CA GLY A 210 3.43 -11.59 22.14
C GLY A 210 3.80 -11.22 20.71
N GLN A 211 4.84 -11.85 20.17
CA GLN A 211 5.18 -11.74 18.74
C GLN A 211 5.49 -13.12 18.18
N GLU A 212 4.88 -13.45 17.06
CA GLU A 212 5.12 -14.69 16.32
C GLU A 212 5.42 -14.35 14.87
N VAL A 213 6.56 -14.84 14.37
CA VAL A 213 7.00 -14.62 12.99
C VAL A 213 7.13 -15.98 12.32
N GLU A 214 6.27 -16.25 11.35
CA GLU A 214 6.37 -17.46 10.53
C GLU A 214 7.18 -17.16 9.26
N SER A 215 8.04 -18.09 8.86
CA SER A 215 8.81 -18.02 7.61
C SER A 215 9.62 -16.71 7.46
N GLU A 216 10.47 -16.40 8.42
CA GLU A 216 11.26 -15.16 8.51
C GLU A 216 12.04 -14.83 7.22
N GLU A 217 12.46 -15.85 6.46
CA GLU A 217 13.24 -15.70 5.21
C GLU A 217 12.36 -15.34 3.99
N THR A 218 11.02 -15.36 4.13
CA THR A 218 10.13 -15.02 3.01
C THR A 218 10.33 -13.57 2.61
N MET A 219 10.62 -13.37 1.32
CA MET A 219 10.91 -12.05 0.76
C MET A 219 9.64 -11.32 0.34
N LEU A 220 9.64 -10.02 0.59
CA LEU A 220 8.66 -9.06 0.08
C LEU A 220 9.37 -8.01 -0.74
N LEU A 221 8.63 -7.41 -1.66
CA LEU A 221 9.07 -6.22 -2.38
C LEU A 221 8.27 -5.01 -1.88
N GLY A 222 8.96 -3.97 -1.43
CA GLY A 222 8.28 -2.79 -0.90
C GLY A 222 9.17 -1.86 -0.10
N ASN A 223 8.55 -1.09 0.78
CA ASN A 223 9.23 -0.21 1.72
C ASN A 223 9.03 -0.73 3.16
N ALA A 224 10.04 -1.44 3.68
CA ALA A 224 10.02 -2.01 5.03
C ALA A 224 9.73 -0.95 6.09
N ASN A 225 10.36 0.23 6.00
CA ASN A 225 10.17 1.32 6.95
C ASN A 225 8.74 1.86 6.98
N ALA A 226 8.09 1.99 5.81
CA ALA A 226 6.69 2.39 5.72
C ALA A 226 5.76 1.34 6.34
N LEU A 227 6.01 0.04 6.10
CA LEU A 227 5.24 -1.05 6.70
C LEU A 227 5.47 -1.14 8.21
N ALA A 228 6.71 -1.02 8.70
CA ALA A 228 7.04 -0.99 10.13
C ALA A 228 6.36 0.19 10.84
N SER A 229 6.37 1.38 10.21
CA SER A 229 5.67 2.56 10.72
C SER A 229 4.15 2.37 10.78
N ALA A 230 3.55 1.77 9.74
CA ALA A 230 2.13 1.43 9.72
C ALA A 230 1.77 0.42 10.83
N LEU A 231 2.58 -0.62 10.99
CA LEU A 231 2.41 -1.60 12.05
C LEU A 231 2.54 -0.96 13.45
N SER A 232 3.53 -0.08 13.65
CA SER A 232 3.65 0.72 14.87
C SER A 232 2.39 1.52 15.17
N ASN A 233 1.74 2.11 14.16
CA ASN A 233 0.47 2.81 14.35
C ASN A 233 -0.65 1.88 14.84
N LEU A 234 -0.72 0.63 14.36
CA LEU A 234 -1.71 -0.35 14.86
C LEU A 234 -1.45 -0.73 16.31
N VAL A 235 -0.18 -1.07 16.66
CA VAL A 235 0.19 -1.42 18.04
C VAL A 235 -0.02 -0.24 19.00
N MET A 236 0.32 0.98 18.61
CA MET A 236 0.08 2.17 19.41
C MET A 236 -1.40 2.47 19.59
N ASN A 237 -2.24 2.16 18.60
CA ASN A 237 -3.70 2.25 18.74
C ASN A 237 -4.23 1.21 19.74
N ALA A 238 -3.79 -0.04 19.62
CA ALA A 238 -4.15 -1.11 20.55
C ALA A 238 -3.76 -0.74 21.99
N LEU A 239 -2.51 -0.34 22.21
CA LEU A 239 -1.98 0.08 23.51
C LEU A 239 -2.81 1.21 24.16
N GLN A 240 -3.20 2.20 23.35
CA GLN A 240 -3.95 3.35 23.84
C GLN A 240 -5.42 3.03 24.13
N ILE A 241 -6.00 1.99 23.50
CA ILE A 241 -7.41 1.58 23.69
C ILE A 241 -7.51 0.53 24.80
N ALA A 242 -6.66 -0.48 24.77
CA ALA A 242 -6.71 -1.57 25.72
C ALA A 242 -6.21 -1.15 27.13
N GLY A 243 -5.27 -0.17 27.19
CA GLY A 243 -4.78 0.38 28.46
C GLY A 243 -3.67 -0.43 29.10
N LYS A 244 -3.29 -0.04 30.34
CA LYS A 244 -2.21 -0.69 31.08
C LYS A 244 -2.55 -2.11 31.48
N GLY A 245 -1.57 -3.04 31.34
CA GLY A 245 -1.71 -4.43 31.73
C GLY A 245 -2.55 -5.26 30.77
N SER A 246 -2.88 -4.73 29.60
CA SER A 246 -3.55 -5.47 28.52
C SER A 246 -2.57 -6.38 27.77
N GLN A 247 -3.12 -7.29 26.97
CA GLN A 247 -2.38 -8.15 26.08
C GLN A 247 -2.47 -7.63 24.65
N ILE A 248 -1.33 -7.63 23.95
CA ILE A 248 -1.23 -7.30 22.53
C ILE A 248 -0.35 -8.34 21.85
N ASP A 249 -0.92 -9.05 20.88
CA ASP A 249 -0.22 -10.06 20.10
C ASP A 249 -0.05 -9.60 18.64
N VAL A 250 1.13 -9.83 18.08
CA VAL A 250 1.47 -9.51 16.69
C VAL A 250 1.89 -10.78 15.97
N PHE A 251 1.21 -11.07 14.86
CA PHE A 251 1.45 -12.26 14.05
C PHE A 251 1.88 -11.88 12.64
N PHE A 252 2.95 -12.49 12.15
CA PHE A 252 3.40 -12.37 10.76
C PHE A 252 3.24 -13.76 10.13
N ARG A 253 2.24 -13.91 9.25
CA ARG A 253 1.87 -15.20 8.67
C ARG A 253 1.72 -15.11 7.15
N PRO A 254 2.56 -15.80 6.37
CA PRO A 254 2.38 -15.95 4.94
C PRO A 254 1.26 -16.97 4.67
N VAL A 255 0.15 -16.52 4.07
CA VAL A 255 -1.02 -17.36 3.78
C VAL A 255 -1.54 -17.05 2.39
N ASN A 256 -1.69 -18.06 1.54
CA ASN A 256 -2.29 -17.97 0.20
C ASN A 256 -1.67 -16.90 -0.70
N GLY A 257 -0.36 -16.68 -0.64
CA GLY A 257 0.32 -15.69 -1.47
C GLY A 257 0.21 -14.26 -0.94
N GLU A 258 -0.24 -14.07 0.31
CA GLU A 258 -0.24 -12.80 1.01
C GLU A 258 0.50 -12.94 2.34
N LEU A 259 1.27 -11.92 2.75
CA LEU A 259 1.69 -11.77 4.13
C LEU A 259 0.56 -11.11 4.92
N LYS A 260 0.05 -11.80 5.92
CA LYS A 260 -0.89 -11.27 6.90
C LYS A 260 -0.15 -10.84 8.16
N ILE A 261 -0.15 -9.54 8.44
CA ILE A 261 0.40 -8.97 9.67
C ILE A 261 -0.78 -8.56 10.54
N SER A 262 -1.04 -9.33 11.59
CA SER A 262 -2.19 -9.13 12.47
C SER A 262 -1.76 -8.56 13.81
N VAL A 263 -2.45 -7.52 14.27
CA VAL A 263 -2.32 -6.95 15.62
C VAL A 263 -3.63 -7.20 16.34
N GLN A 264 -3.56 -8.02 17.37
CA GLN A 264 -4.72 -8.40 18.20
C GLN A 264 -4.57 -7.81 19.60
N ASP A 265 -5.62 -7.17 20.10
CA ASP A 265 -5.71 -6.69 21.48
C ASP A 265 -6.90 -7.31 22.21
N ASN A 266 -6.81 -7.35 23.55
CA ASN A 266 -7.89 -7.77 24.43
C ASN A 266 -8.65 -6.58 25.04
N GLY A 267 -8.71 -5.45 24.34
CA GLY A 267 -9.38 -4.23 24.77
C GLY A 267 -10.92 -4.29 24.66
N PRO A 268 -11.58 -3.14 24.72
CA PRO A 268 -13.04 -3.07 24.69
C PRO A 268 -13.66 -3.38 23.32
N GLY A 269 -12.85 -3.60 22.28
CA GLY A 269 -13.31 -3.80 20.93
C GLY A 269 -13.90 -2.54 20.29
N VAL A 270 -14.45 -2.71 19.08
CA VAL A 270 -15.02 -1.64 18.25
C VAL A 270 -16.48 -1.94 17.97
N PRO A 271 -17.42 -1.10 18.42
CA PRO A 271 -18.83 -1.24 18.09
C PRO A 271 -19.08 -1.27 16.58
N GLU A 272 -19.98 -2.13 16.11
CA GLU A 272 -20.25 -2.32 14.68
C GLU A 272 -20.59 -1.00 13.95
N SER A 273 -21.32 -0.12 14.61
CA SER A 273 -21.69 1.21 14.08
C SER A 273 -20.50 2.15 13.83
N LEU A 274 -19.34 1.85 14.42
CA LEU A 274 -18.13 2.66 14.30
C LEU A 274 -17.06 2.01 13.39
N GLN A 275 -17.16 0.71 13.07
CA GLN A 275 -16.12 0.00 12.32
C GLN A 275 -15.80 0.63 10.96
N HIS A 276 -16.82 1.11 10.24
CA HIS A 276 -16.59 1.86 8.99
C HIS A 276 -16.01 3.26 9.24
N LYS A 277 -16.50 3.95 10.28
CA LYS A 277 -16.10 5.33 10.57
C LYS A 277 -14.67 5.45 11.04
N ILE A 278 -14.15 4.50 11.82
CA ILE A 278 -12.76 4.53 12.29
C ILE A 278 -11.76 4.38 11.15
N MET A 279 -12.20 3.91 9.98
CA MET A 279 -11.39 3.82 8.77
C MET A 279 -11.36 5.15 7.97
N GLU A 280 -12.25 6.09 8.29
CA GLU A 280 -12.27 7.41 7.65
C GLU A 280 -11.13 8.28 8.18
N PRO A 281 -10.38 8.97 7.30
CA PRO A 281 -9.36 9.90 7.75
C PRO A 281 -9.93 10.95 8.70
N PHE A 282 -9.17 11.27 9.77
CA PHE A 282 -9.51 12.26 10.79
C PHE A 282 -10.66 11.87 11.75
N PHE A 283 -11.27 10.73 11.55
CA PHE A 283 -12.23 10.24 12.53
C PHE A 283 -11.50 9.75 13.78
N THR A 284 -11.87 10.27 14.92
CA THR A 284 -11.34 9.87 16.22
C THR A 284 -12.39 9.97 17.31
N THR A 285 -12.40 9.01 18.20
CA THR A 285 -13.20 9.03 19.43
C THR A 285 -12.44 9.65 20.60
N ARG A 286 -11.19 10.07 20.39
CA ARG A 286 -10.30 10.59 21.44
C ARG A 286 -10.07 12.07 21.27
N SER A 287 -9.99 12.77 22.41
CA SER A 287 -9.76 14.22 22.44
C SER A 287 -8.37 14.65 21.92
N GLN A 288 -7.39 13.76 21.96
CA GLN A 288 -6.00 14.03 21.51
C GLN A 288 -5.60 13.17 20.30
N GLY A 289 -6.53 12.41 19.70
CA GLY A 289 -6.27 11.59 18.53
C GLY A 289 -6.29 12.41 17.24
N THR A 290 -5.37 12.16 16.31
CA THR A 290 -5.37 12.80 14.99
C THR A 290 -6.42 12.20 14.05
N GLY A 291 -6.83 10.95 14.30
CA GLY A 291 -7.65 10.17 13.37
C GLY A 291 -6.96 9.83 12.05
N LEU A 292 -5.64 10.03 11.96
CA LEU A 292 -4.86 9.72 10.76
C LEU A 292 -4.22 8.32 10.81
N GLY A 293 -3.97 7.76 12.00
CA GLY A 293 -3.20 6.53 12.14
C GLY A 293 -3.71 5.38 11.27
N LEU A 294 -5.01 5.05 11.33
CA LEU A 294 -5.60 3.98 10.51
C LEU A 294 -5.66 4.34 9.02
N ALA A 295 -5.88 5.61 8.68
CA ALA A 295 -5.85 6.07 7.29
C ALA A 295 -4.45 5.93 6.67
N VAL A 296 -3.39 6.20 7.45
CA VAL A 296 -2.00 5.97 7.05
C VAL A 296 -1.75 4.47 6.85
N VAL A 297 -2.22 3.61 7.76
CA VAL A 297 -2.08 2.15 7.59
C VAL A 297 -2.76 1.67 6.31
N GLN A 298 -4.01 2.08 6.06
CA GLN A 298 -4.70 1.75 4.81
C GLN A 298 -3.95 2.19 3.56
N MET A 299 -3.39 3.40 3.61
CA MET A 299 -2.65 3.97 2.49
C MET A 299 -1.36 3.18 2.23
N VAL A 300 -0.61 2.83 3.28
CA VAL A 300 0.59 1.99 3.17
C VAL A 300 0.24 0.61 2.62
N CYS A 301 -0.84 -0.03 3.11
CA CYS A 301 -1.31 -1.30 2.55
C CYS A 301 -1.61 -1.18 1.06
N ARG A 302 -2.37 -0.14 0.64
CA ARG A 302 -2.71 0.09 -0.77
C ARG A 302 -1.49 0.38 -1.65
N ALA A 303 -0.51 1.13 -1.14
CA ALA A 303 0.74 1.40 -1.85
C ALA A 303 1.56 0.11 -2.12
N HIS A 304 1.35 -0.94 -1.30
CA HIS A 304 1.92 -2.27 -1.47
C HIS A 304 0.94 -3.26 -2.14
N GLY A 305 -0.10 -2.79 -2.85
CA GLY A 305 -1.09 -3.65 -3.50
C GLY A 305 -2.00 -4.43 -2.55
N GLY A 306 -1.94 -4.11 -1.25
CA GLY A 306 -2.65 -4.81 -0.20
C GLY A 306 -3.87 -4.08 0.35
N ARG A 307 -4.37 -4.56 1.49
CA ARG A 307 -5.54 -4.02 2.18
C ARG A 307 -5.42 -4.15 3.70
N LEU A 308 -6.23 -3.38 4.42
CA LEU A 308 -6.40 -3.48 5.88
C LEU A 308 -7.76 -4.10 6.18
N GLU A 309 -7.77 -5.14 7.01
CA GLU A 309 -8.97 -5.83 7.49
C GLU A 309 -9.15 -5.58 9.00
N LEU A 310 -10.40 -5.58 9.47
CA LEU A 310 -10.76 -5.49 10.89
C LEU A 310 -11.73 -6.60 11.25
N ILE A 311 -11.40 -7.33 12.32
CA ILE A 311 -12.31 -8.24 13.01
C ILE A 311 -12.38 -7.74 14.44
N SER A 312 -13.57 -7.34 14.88
CA SER A 312 -13.76 -6.86 16.25
C SER A 312 -15.20 -7.06 16.70
N LYS A 313 -15.35 -7.31 18.00
CA LYS A 313 -16.64 -7.35 18.67
C LYS A 313 -16.54 -6.60 19.99
N GLU A 314 -17.56 -5.84 20.30
CA GLU A 314 -17.60 -5.04 21.54
C GLU A 314 -17.43 -5.94 22.77
N GLY A 315 -16.46 -5.61 23.61
CA GLY A 315 -16.07 -6.38 24.81
C GLY A 315 -15.12 -7.55 24.56
N GLU A 316 -14.77 -7.88 23.30
CA GLU A 316 -13.91 -9.04 22.96
C GLU A 316 -12.58 -8.63 22.32
N GLY A 317 -12.26 -7.32 22.29
CA GLY A 317 -11.04 -6.80 21.67
C GLY A 317 -11.16 -6.55 20.18
N ALA A 318 -10.04 -6.25 19.54
CA ALA A 318 -9.94 -6.02 18.10
C ALA A 318 -8.72 -6.70 17.50
N CYS A 319 -8.85 -7.14 16.25
CA CYS A 319 -7.78 -7.65 15.43
C CYS A 319 -7.74 -6.88 14.11
N PHE A 320 -6.68 -6.09 13.91
CA PHE A 320 -6.39 -5.42 12.66
C PHE A 320 -5.36 -6.21 11.87
N THR A 321 -5.64 -6.52 10.60
CA THR A 321 -4.76 -7.30 9.73
C THR A 321 -4.39 -6.53 8.49
N MET A 322 -3.10 -6.27 8.31
CA MET A 322 -2.52 -5.79 7.05
C MET A 322 -2.30 -7.01 6.16
N CYS A 323 -2.97 -7.06 5.00
CA CYS A 323 -2.81 -8.12 4.00
C CYS A 323 -1.96 -7.55 2.85
N ILE A 324 -0.73 -8.03 2.69
CA ILE A 324 0.23 -7.56 1.69
C ILE A 324 0.54 -8.71 0.73
N PRO A 325 0.37 -8.55 -0.59
CA PRO A 325 0.73 -9.59 -1.56
C PRO A 325 2.21 -9.96 -1.46
N LEU A 326 2.50 -11.28 -1.48
CA LEU A 326 3.83 -11.80 -1.65
C LEU A 326 4.09 -11.95 -3.14
N GLU A 327 5.26 -11.54 -3.64
CA GLU A 327 5.67 -11.89 -4.99
C GLU A 327 5.70 -13.41 -5.14
N ARG A 328 5.10 -13.91 -6.22
CA ARG A 328 5.36 -15.29 -6.64
C ARG A 328 6.82 -15.35 -7.07
N GLN A 329 7.66 -16.05 -6.31
CA GLN A 329 8.92 -16.56 -6.84
C GLN A 329 8.55 -17.34 -8.11
N ALA A 330 9.03 -16.86 -9.27
CA ALA A 330 8.99 -17.66 -10.48
C ALA A 330 9.72 -18.98 -10.15
N ASP A 331 8.99 -20.09 -10.20
CA ASP A 331 9.53 -21.43 -9.95
C ASP A 331 10.79 -21.65 -10.78
N SER A 332 11.95 -21.56 -10.14
CA SER A 332 13.24 -21.97 -10.69
C SER A 332 13.43 -23.50 -10.70
N SER A 333 12.32 -24.25 -10.69
CA SER A 333 12.34 -25.71 -10.74
C SER A 333 12.01 -26.23 -12.13
N ASN A 334 12.82 -25.86 -13.14
CA ASN A 334 12.83 -26.64 -14.39
C ASN A 334 14.21 -26.52 -15.12
N SER A 335 15.27 -26.89 -14.40
CA SER A 335 16.56 -27.15 -15.04
C SER A 335 17.32 -28.23 -14.26
N GLU A 336 16.78 -29.44 -14.25
CA GLU A 336 17.55 -30.68 -14.02
C GLU A 336 16.66 -31.86 -14.38
N THR A 337 16.61 -32.23 -15.65
CA THR A 337 16.59 -33.63 -16.10
C THR A 337 16.79 -33.65 -17.62
N GLY A 338 17.98 -34.01 -18.00
CA GLY A 338 18.37 -34.23 -19.40
C GLY A 338 19.77 -34.81 -19.47
N GLU A 339 19.96 -36.05 -18.99
CA GLU A 339 20.92 -36.96 -19.59
C GLU A 339 20.26 -37.77 -20.71
#